data_c9c6358c051a008e5a0f5a4e05381d34
#
_entry.id   c9c6358c051a008e5a0f5a4e05381d34
#
_cell.length_a   1.000
_cell.length_b   1.000
_cell.length_c   1.000
_cell.angle_alpha   90.00
_cell.angle_beta   90.00
_cell.angle_gamma   90.00
#
_symmetry.space_group_name_H-M   'P 1'
#
loop_
_entity.id
_entity.type
_entity.pdbx_description
1 polymer ?
#
loop_
_entity_poly.entity_id
_entity_poly.type
_entity_poly.pdbx_seq_one_letter_code
_entity_poly.pdbx_strand_id
1 'polypeptide(L)'
;MTQRPFITEANALKEDFKGRTNYWMCRPEITNARDLQLCRAILPPGEGHDFHHHPELEEAIYVLEGEVEQWVGREMQTLGRGEVAHILPGVVHATFNASDKDAVILAILSPGSQIGPFAVDVSRDEPWCSLRCGQTEVRKPEAPLD
;
A
#
# COMPACT_ATOMS: atom_id res chain seq x y z
N MET A 1 -20.18 21.00 -4.55
CA MET A 1 -18.81 21.05 -3.99
C MET A 1 -17.85 21.63 -5.01
N THR A 2 -16.98 22.51 -4.56
CA THR A 2 -15.96 23.07 -5.45
C THR A 2 -14.92 22.00 -5.73
N GLN A 3 -14.66 21.71 -6.99
CA GLN A 3 -13.61 20.80 -7.40
C GLN A 3 -12.25 21.35 -6.98
N ARG A 4 -11.42 20.51 -6.39
CA ARG A 4 -10.03 20.82 -6.07
C ARG A 4 -9.10 19.99 -6.93
N PRO A 5 -8.71 20.49 -8.11
CA PRO A 5 -7.86 19.68 -9.01
C PRO A 5 -6.39 19.61 -8.58
N PHE A 6 -5.98 20.45 -7.64
CA PHE A 6 -4.58 20.49 -7.17
C PHE A 6 -4.54 20.17 -5.68
N ILE A 7 -3.85 19.11 -5.33
CA ILE A 7 -3.64 18.70 -3.94
C ILE A 7 -2.14 18.77 -3.65
N THR A 8 -1.81 19.47 -2.58
CA THR A 8 -0.43 19.56 -2.07
C THR A 8 -0.35 18.78 -0.76
N GLU A 9 0.85 18.58 -0.24
CA GLU A 9 1.03 17.95 1.06
C GLU A 9 0.26 18.72 2.17
N ALA A 10 0.19 20.02 2.06
CA ALA A 10 -0.47 20.87 3.07
C ALA A 10 -1.99 20.69 3.12
N ASN A 11 -2.63 20.31 2.01
CA ASN A 11 -4.09 20.16 1.95
C ASN A 11 -4.55 18.75 1.63
N ALA A 12 -3.64 17.79 1.58
CA ALA A 12 -3.99 16.38 1.51
C ALA A 12 -4.69 15.92 2.81
N LEU A 13 -5.55 14.92 2.70
CA LEU A 13 -6.19 14.34 3.89
C LEU A 13 -5.21 13.39 4.57
N LYS A 14 -4.67 13.84 5.70
CA LYS A 14 -3.70 13.05 6.47
C LYS A 14 -4.42 12.10 7.43
N GLU A 15 -4.00 10.84 7.42
CA GLU A 15 -4.45 9.83 8.38
C GLU A 15 -3.22 9.13 8.99
N ASP A 16 -3.12 9.19 10.32
CA ASP A 16 -2.07 8.47 11.03
C ASP A 16 -2.62 7.14 11.53
N PHE A 17 -2.02 6.05 11.06
CA PHE A 17 -2.28 4.71 11.55
C PHE A 17 -1.05 4.17 12.30
N LYS A 18 -1.27 3.16 13.11
CA LYS A 18 -0.14 2.37 13.60
C LYS A 18 0.54 1.70 12.41
N GLY A 19 1.79 2.04 12.19
CA GLY A 19 2.59 1.45 11.12
C GLY A 19 2.71 2.27 9.85
N ARG A 20 1.92 3.34 9.69
CA ARG A 20 2.05 4.21 8.51
C ARG A 20 1.32 5.53 8.66
N THR A 21 1.75 6.51 7.89
CA THR A 21 1.03 7.77 7.71
C THR A 21 0.58 7.86 6.26
N ASN A 22 -0.72 8.05 6.06
CA ASN A 22 -1.33 8.18 4.75
C ASN A 22 -1.63 9.65 4.45
N TYR A 23 -1.33 10.06 3.23
CA TYR A 23 -1.76 11.35 2.66
C TYR A 23 -2.64 11.04 1.45
N TRP A 24 -3.95 11.17 1.64
CA TRP A 24 -4.94 10.98 0.57
C TRP A 24 -4.95 12.21 -0.32
N MET A 25 -4.73 12.01 -1.60
CA MET A 25 -4.57 13.08 -2.59
C MET A 25 -5.68 13.08 -3.63
N CYS A 26 -6.22 11.92 -4.00
CA CYS A 26 -7.38 11.81 -4.88
C CYS A 26 -8.40 10.86 -4.24
N ARG A 27 -9.61 11.37 -4.03
CA ARG A 27 -10.77 10.61 -3.54
C ARG A 27 -12.02 11.39 -3.89
N PRO A 28 -13.20 10.76 -3.91
CA PRO A 28 -14.45 11.49 -4.16
C PRO A 28 -14.62 12.71 -3.26
N GLU A 29 -14.28 12.61 -1.96
CA GLU A 29 -14.46 13.67 -0.99
C GLU A 29 -13.44 14.81 -1.12
N ILE A 30 -12.36 14.62 -1.84
CA ILE A 30 -11.26 15.59 -1.95
C ILE A 30 -11.28 16.28 -3.32
N THR A 31 -11.34 15.46 -4.39
CA THR A 31 -11.15 15.95 -5.75
C THR A 31 -12.33 15.66 -6.68
N ASN A 32 -13.43 15.12 -6.17
CA ASN A 32 -14.52 14.54 -6.97
C ASN A 32 -14.04 13.40 -7.88
N ALA A 33 -13.03 12.66 -7.45
CA ALA A 33 -12.51 11.52 -8.20
C ALA A 33 -13.61 10.48 -8.42
N ARG A 34 -13.67 9.92 -9.64
CA ARG A 34 -14.71 8.96 -10.04
C ARG A 34 -14.17 7.53 -10.05
N ASP A 35 -13.04 7.34 -10.70
CA ASP A 35 -12.55 6.03 -11.06
C ASP A 35 -11.24 5.66 -10.36
N LEU A 36 -10.73 6.53 -9.51
CA LEU A 36 -9.49 6.26 -8.79
C LEU A 36 -9.45 6.90 -7.40
N GLN A 37 -8.60 6.32 -6.58
CA GLN A 37 -8.17 6.89 -5.30
C GLN A 37 -6.64 6.85 -5.29
N LEU A 38 -6.01 7.87 -4.75
CA LEU A 38 -4.55 7.94 -4.69
C LEU A 38 -4.10 8.37 -3.31
N CYS A 39 -3.23 7.56 -2.74
CA CYS A 39 -2.66 7.77 -1.41
C CYS A 39 -1.14 7.68 -1.47
N ARG A 40 -0.46 8.66 -0.90
CA ARG A 40 0.98 8.57 -0.63
C ARG A 40 1.15 8.12 0.82
N ALA A 41 1.77 6.99 1.03
CA ALA A 41 1.97 6.43 2.36
C ALA A 41 3.45 6.41 2.75
N ILE A 42 3.73 6.80 3.98
CA ILE A 42 5.06 6.73 4.57
C ILE A 42 5.07 5.60 5.58
N LEU A 43 5.99 4.65 5.40
CA LEU A 43 6.18 3.50 6.28
C LEU A 43 7.52 3.64 7.00
N PRO A 44 7.51 3.89 8.32
CA PRO A 44 8.76 3.91 9.09
C PRO A 44 9.44 2.54 9.13
N PRO A 45 10.73 2.48 9.50
CA PRO A 45 11.43 1.21 9.67
C PRO A 45 10.69 0.23 10.58
N GLY A 46 10.56 -1.01 10.14
CA GLY A 46 9.88 -2.08 10.88
C GLY A 46 8.37 -2.04 10.84
N GLU A 47 7.79 -1.06 10.21
CA GLU A 47 6.34 -0.85 10.16
C GLU A 47 5.75 -1.21 8.80
N GLY A 48 4.44 -1.15 8.68
CA GLY A 48 3.77 -1.47 7.43
C GLY A 48 2.27 -1.59 7.52
N HIS A 49 1.70 -2.19 6.49
CA HIS A 49 0.29 -2.53 6.40
C HIS A 49 0.15 -4.04 6.26
N ASP A 50 -0.34 -4.68 7.31
CA ASP A 50 -0.43 -6.13 7.43
C ASP A 50 -1.45 -6.73 6.45
N PHE A 51 -1.50 -8.05 6.36
CA PHE A 51 -2.30 -8.78 5.38
C PHE A 51 -3.77 -8.39 5.41
N HIS A 52 -4.26 -7.94 4.26
CA HIS A 52 -5.62 -7.50 4.03
C HIS A 52 -5.98 -7.66 2.56
N HIS A 53 -7.25 -7.47 2.22
CA HIS A 53 -7.66 -7.37 0.82
C HIS A 53 -8.71 -6.28 0.66
N HIS A 54 -8.84 -5.81 -0.58
CA HIS A 54 -9.89 -4.87 -0.98
C HIS A 54 -10.89 -5.65 -1.83
N PRO A 55 -12.10 -5.97 -1.32
CA PRO A 55 -13.02 -6.84 -2.05
C PRO A 55 -13.40 -6.35 -3.43
N GLU A 56 -13.51 -5.03 -3.60
CA GLU A 56 -14.02 -4.42 -4.83
C GLU A 56 -13.01 -3.57 -5.58
N LEU A 57 -11.81 -3.40 -5.04
CA LEU A 57 -10.83 -2.44 -5.58
C LEU A 57 -9.60 -3.15 -6.14
N GLU A 58 -9.21 -2.72 -7.32
CA GLU A 58 -7.90 -3.03 -7.91
C GLU A 58 -6.89 -2.04 -7.38
N GLU A 59 -5.66 -2.48 -7.10
CA GLU A 59 -4.63 -1.63 -6.53
C GLU A 59 -3.31 -1.78 -7.25
N ALA A 60 -2.59 -0.65 -7.41
CA ALA A 60 -1.18 -0.64 -7.74
C ALA A 60 -0.41 0.01 -6.60
N ILE A 61 0.64 -0.64 -6.14
CA ILE A 61 1.54 -0.10 -5.13
C ILE A 61 2.87 0.19 -5.80
N TYR A 62 3.21 1.47 -5.92
CA TYR A 62 4.42 1.97 -6.57
C TYR A 62 5.37 2.54 -5.51
N VAL A 63 6.62 2.09 -5.52
CA VAL A 63 7.63 2.57 -4.56
C VAL A 63 8.25 3.87 -5.06
N LEU A 64 8.11 4.93 -4.27
CA LEU A 64 8.71 6.23 -4.56
C LEU A 64 10.10 6.37 -3.96
N GLU A 65 10.29 5.90 -2.72
CA GLU A 65 11.54 6.00 -1.99
C GLU A 65 11.72 4.78 -1.09
N GLY A 66 12.97 4.38 -0.90
CA GLY A 66 13.29 3.25 -0.04
C GLY A 66 12.96 1.92 -0.68
N GLU A 67 12.69 0.93 0.14
CA GLU A 67 12.33 -0.40 -0.30
C GLU A 67 11.28 -1.01 0.63
N VAL A 68 10.47 -1.89 0.09
CA VAL A 68 9.43 -2.59 0.86
C VAL A 68 9.47 -4.08 0.60
N GLU A 69 9.10 -4.84 1.62
CA GLU A 69 8.78 -6.25 1.53
C GLU A 69 7.31 -6.33 1.10
N GLN A 70 7.08 -6.67 -0.17
CA GLN A 70 5.73 -6.70 -0.74
C GLN A 70 5.24 -8.12 -0.92
N TRP A 71 4.08 -8.40 -0.35
CA TRP A 71 3.36 -9.65 -0.53
C TRP A 71 2.15 -9.45 -1.45
N VAL A 72 1.98 -10.35 -2.40
CA VAL A 72 0.77 -10.48 -3.22
C VAL A 72 0.39 -11.96 -3.19
N GLY A 73 -0.72 -12.27 -2.54
CA GLY A 73 -0.99 -13.64 -2.15
C GLY A 73 0.13 -14.16 -1.27
N ARG A 74 0.65 -15.35 -1.58
CA ARG A 74 1.75 -15.97 -0.83
C ARG A 74 3.13 -15.67 -1.41
N GLU A 75 3.18 -14.93 -2.51
CA GLU A 75 4.44 -14.52 -3.12
C GLU A 75 4.96 -13.25 -2.47
N MET A 76 6.26 -13.20 -2.24
CA MET A 76 6.92 -12.03 -1.67
C MET A 76 8.07 -11.61 -2.54
N GLN A 77 8.17 -10.30 -2.75
CA GLN A 77 9.31 -9.69 -3.41
C GLN A 77 9.66 -8.37 -2.72
N THR A 78 10.94 -8.10 -2.59
CA THR A 78 11.40 -6.77 -2.19
C THR A 78 11.32 -5.84 -3.39
N LEU A 79 10.59 -4.75 -3.24
CA LEU A 79 10.47 -3.72 -4.26
C LEU A 79 11.22 -2.48 -3.83
N GLY A 80 11.98 -1.91 -4.74
CA GLY A 80 12.67 -0.63 -4.56
C GLY A 80 12.04 0.47 -5.39
N ARG A 81 12.66 1.64 -5.32
CA ARG A 81 12.23 2.84 -6.05
C ARG A 81 12.00 2.55 -7.53
N GLY A 82 10.82 2.96 -8.02
CA GLY A 82 10.44 2.80 -9.42
C GLY A 82 9.80 1.45 -9.75
N GLU A 83 9.58 0.59 -8.75
CA GLU A 83 9.00 -0.72 -8.94
C GLU A 83 7.56 -0.77 -8.42
N VAL A 84 6.75 -1.66 -8.97
CA VAL A 84 5.31 -1.70 -8.72
C VAL A 84 4.83 -3.12 -8.45
N ALA A 85 3.86 -3.25 -7.55
CA ALA A 85 3.04 -4.44 -7.42
C ALA A 85 1.63 -4.14 -7.90
N HIS A 86 1.05 -5.04 -8.69
CA HIS A 86 -0.34 -4.94 -9.15
C HIS A 86 -1.18 -6.00 -8.44
N ILE A 87 -2.30 -5.59 -7.90
CA ILE A 87 -3.15 -6.41 -7.03
C ILE A 87 -4.58 -6.34 -7.53
N LEU A 88 -5.13 -7.49 -7.93
CA LEU A 88 -6.53 -7.59 -8.36
C LEU A 88 -7.49 -7.54 -7.16
N PRO A 89 -8.76 -7.17 -7.38
CA PRO A 89 -9.74 -7.17 -6.31
C PRO A 89 -9.80 -8.51 -5.58
N GLY A 90 -9.89 -8.46 -4.25
CA GLY A 90 -9.99 -9.64 -3.40
C GLY A 90 -8.68 -10.35 -3.13
N VAL A 91 -7.60 -10.00 -3.81
CA VAL A 91 -6.29 -10.64 -3.56
C VAL A 91 -5.67 -10.09 -2.29
N VAL A 92 -5.35 -11.00 -1.37
CA VAL A 92 -4.69 -10.64 -0.11
C VAL A 92 -3.28 -10.17 -0.37
N HIS A 93 -2.89 -9.08 0.28
CA HIS A 93 -1.55 -8.50 0.14
C HIS A 93 -1.12 -7.81 1.43
N ALA A 94 0.16 -7.51 1.51
CA ALA A 94 0.75 -6.78 2.62
C ALA A 94 2.00 -6.04 2.16
N THR A 95 2.29 -4.92 2.80
CA THR A 95 3.48 -4.11 2.53
C THR A 95 4.17 -3.83 3.85
N PHE A 96 5.42 -4.23 3.99
CA PHE A 96 6.21 -3.98 5.19
C PHE A 96 7.50 -3.27 4.84
N ASN A 97 7.95 -2.39 5.70
CA ASN A 97 9.27 -1.80 5.60
C ASN A 97 10.23 -2.55 6.52
N ALA A 98 10.99 -3.47 5.96
CA ALA A 98 11.97 -4.26 6.69
C ALA A 98 13.37 -3.62 6.68
N SER A 99 13.48 -2.39 6.15
CA SER A 99 14.74 -1.65 6.09
C SER A 99 14.93 -0.74 7.32
N ASP A 100 16.04 -0.02 7.37
CA ASP A 100 16.36 0.92 8.45
C ASP A 100 16.04 2.39 8.11
N LYS A 101 15.38 2.62 6.99
CA LYS A 101 14.97 3.96 6.52
C LYS A 101 13.48 3.98 6.21
N ASP A 102 12.89 5.17 6.19
CA ASP A 102 11.52 5.32 5.75
C ASP A 102 11.34 4.83 4.31
N ALA A 103 10.24 4.18 4.05
CA ALA A 103 9.78 3.87 2.70
C ALA A 103 8.58 4.74 2.36
N VAL A 104 8.50 5.18 1.11
CA VAL A 104 7.38 5.97 0.61
C VAL A 104 6.79 5.26 -0.60
N ILE A 105 5.50 5.01 -0.55
CA ILE A 105 4.77 4.35 -1.62
C ILE A 105 3.59 5.19 -2.09
N LEU A 106 3.17 4.99 -3.35
CA LEU A 106 1.88 5.41 -3.84
C LEU A 106 0.97 4.19 -3.89
N ALA A 107 -0.18 4.29 -3.25
CA ALA A 107 -1.26 3.34 -3.41
C ALA A 107 -2.29 3.95 -4.34
N ILE A 108 -2.53 3.31 -5.47
CA ILE A 108 -3.48 3.75 -6.49
C ILE A 108 -4.55 2.70 -6.57
N LEU A 109 -5.80 3.08 -6.27
CA LEU A 109 -6.93 2.15 -6.21
C LEU A 109 -8.02 2.58 -7.19
N SER A 110 -8.72 1.61 -7.73
CA SER A 110 -9.85 1.83 -8.65
C SER A 110 -10.93 0.77 -8.39
N PRO A 111 -12.22 1.16 -8.45
CA PRO A 111 -12.77 2.49 -8.72
C PRO A 111 -12.60 3.48 -7.56
N GLY A 112 -13.16 4.68 -7.71
CA GLY A 112 -13.09 5.73 -6.71
C GLY A 112 -13.94 5.49 -5.47
N SER A 113 -14.88 4.55 -5.53
CA SER A 113 -15.77 4.20 -4.41
C SER A 113 -16.16 2.73 -4.48
N GLN A 114 -16.65 2.20 -3.37
CA GLN A 114 -17.11 0.83 -3.24
C GLN A 114 -18.41 0.79 -2.42
N ILE A 115 -19.18 -0.29 -2.56
CA ILE A 115 -20.44 -0.49 -1.82
C ILE A 115 -20.15 -1.13 -0.47
N GLY A 116 -19.32 -2.16 -0.45
CA GLY A 116 -18.93 -2.89 0.75
C GLY A 116 -17.72 -2.25 1.47
N PRO A 117 -17.05 -2.99 2.33
CA PRO A 117 -15.90 -2.46 3.06
C PRO A 117 -14.75 -2.11 2.11
N PHE A 118 -14.03 -1.05 2.43
CA PHE A 118 -12.82 -0.65 1.71
C PHE A 118 -11.75 -1.74 1.81
N ALA A 119 -11.52 -2.26 2.99
CA ALA A 119 -10.52 -3.28 3.25
C ALA A 119 -11.01 -4.27 4.31
N VAL A 120 -10.56 -5.51 4.19
CA VAL A 120 -10.81 -6.57 5.17
C VAL A 120 -9.47 -7.05 5.69
N ASP A 121 -9.26 -6.92 7.00
CA ASP A 121 -8.05 -7.39 7.67
C ASP A 121 -8.11 -8.91 7.85
N VAL A 122 -7.11 -9.62 7.35
CA VAL A 122 -6.96 -11.07 7.48
C VAL A 122 -5.64 -11.45 8.16
N SER A 123 -4.97 -10.49 8.76
CA SER A 123 -3.63 -10.68 9.33
C SER A 123 -3.57 -11.73 10.44
N ARG A 124 -4.69 -11.99 11.09
CA ARG A 124 -4.79 -13.01 12.16
C ARG A 124 -5.26 -14.37 11.66
N ASP A 125 -5.65 -14.47 10.40
CA ASP A 125 -6.18 -15.68 9.80
C ASP A 125 -5.06 -16.49 9.14
N GLU A 126 -5.19 -17.83 9.17
CA GLU A 126 -4.31 -18.70 8.40
C GLU A 126 -4.65 -18.59 6.89
N PRO A 127 -3.67 -18.65 5.99
CA PRO A 127 -2.23 -18.86 6.25
C PRO A 127 -1.45 -17.57 6.56
N TRP A 128 -2.11 -16.41 6.54
CA TRP A 128 -1.47 -15.10 6.55
C TRP A 128 -0.70 -14.83 7.83
N CYS A 129 -1.25 -15.22 8.97
CA CYS A 129 -0.61 -15.02 10.26
C CYS A 129 0.70 -15.80 10.43
N SER A 130 0.93 -16.81 9.57
CA SER A 130 2.11 -17.69 9.66
C SER A 130 3.17 -17.39 8.61
N LEU A 131 2.86 -16.61 7.57
CA LEU A 131 3.79 -16.44 6.42
C LEU A 131 5.09 -15.73 6.79
N ARG A 132 5.07 -14.77 7.70
CA ARG A 132 6.26 -14.06 8.16
C ARG A 132 6.88 -14.63 9.42
N CYS A 133 6.20 -15.53 10.10
CA CYS A 133 6.71 -16.19 11.31
C CYS A 133 7.92 -17.05 10.94
N GLY A 134 9.07 -16.77 11.57
CA GLY A 134 10.33 -17.47 11.30
C GLY A 134 11.17 -16.92 10.16
N GLN A 135 10.74 -15.87 9.48
CA GLN A 135 11.60 -15.13 8.56
C GLN A 135 12.48 -14.18 9.39
N THR A 136 13.71 -14.60 9.62
CA THR A 136 14.69 -13.82 10.39
C THR A 136 15.54 -12.89 9.54
N GLU A 137 15.49 -13.03 8.22
CA GLU A 137 16.29 -12.23 7.29
C GLU A 137 15.42 -11.73 6.15
N VAL A 138 15.53 -10.42 5.90
CA VAL A 138 14.99 -9.80 4.71
C VAL A 138 15.83 -10.24 3.52
N ARG A 139 15.21 -10.85 2.52
CA ARG A 139 15.90 -11.10 1.26
C ARG A 139 16.18 -9.76 0.60
N LYS A 140 17.47 -9.51 0.34
CA LYS A 140 17.84 -8.37 -0.49
C LYS A 140 17.24 -8.57 -1.88
N PRO A 141 16.79 -7.50 -2.54
CA PRO A 141 16.35 -7.61 -3.91
C PRO A 141 17.47 -8.21 -4.75
N GLU A 142 17.11 -9.13 -5.63
CA GLU A 142 18.06 -9.57 -6.65
C GLU A 142 18.47 -8.36 -7.47
N ALA A 143 19.74 -8.28 -7.81
CA ALA A 143 20.22 -7.22 -8.69
C ALA A 143 19.40 -7.27 -9.99
N PRO A 144 19.04 -6.10 -10.57
CA PRO A 144 18.31 -6.10 -11.83
C PRO A 144 19.07 -6.95 -12.84
N LEU A 145 18.33 -7.81 -13.53
CA LEU A 145 18.86 -8.54 -14.67
C LEU A 145 19.21 -7.52 -15.74
N ASP A 146 20.48 -7.44 -16.06
CA ASP A 146 20.95 -6.59 -17.17
C ASP A 146 20.34 -7.05 -18.49
#